data_4147e3ecc4768b57451029f4ceb809b3
#
_entry.id   4147e3ecc4768b57451029f4ceb809b3
#
_cell.length_a   1.000
_cell.length_b   1.000
_cell.length_c   1.000
_cell.angle_alpha   90.00
_cell.angle_beta   90.00
_cell.angle_gamma   90.00
#
_symmetry.space_group_name_H-M   'P 1'
#
loop_
_entity.id
_entity.type
_entity.pdbx_description
1 polymer ?
#
loop_
_entity_poly.entity_id
_entity_poly.type
_entity_poly.pdbx_seq_one_letter_code
_entity_poly.pdbx_strand_id
1 'polypeptide(L)'
;MLRRLLVISRPVLWVNTIGTSVMGMWLAGYLWDWRMLPILIWVTLPFNLLIYGINDIFDQETDNINARKGGYEGAHISPSEVKPIWWGVILTNVPFLVNFAITLPWQATAWMVAYSLFFTFYSAPPLRFKARPYLDSFSNTDYAFPLAFVPLALGHEPLWLAVFGLMAWSIAKHAYDAIQDIPQDSDTGIQTTAVHLGVKKTLVWSGFWWAVSTVLFALVNIPVAIVNFVIAGYLVLTVWRTPTPKRAHDVYKYSIAFPYVAGAVAGVQLVTAIALGWY
;
A
#
# COMPACT_ATOMS: atom_id res chain seq x y z
N MET A 1 -9.50 16.47 19.70
CA MET A 1 -8.49 15.41 19.47
C MET A 1 -9.01 14.31 18.53
N LEU A 2 -10.11 13.61 18.81
CA LEU A 2 -10.61 12.50 17.97
C LEU A 2 -10.80 12.90 16.49
N ARG A 3 -11.47 14.04 16.21
CA ARG A 3 -11.61 14.56 14.85
C ARG A 3 -10.26 14.78 14.15
N ARG A 4 -9.24 15.20 14.91
CA ARG A 4 -7.90 15.43 14.36
C ARG A 4 -7.21 14.11 13.98
N LEU A 5 -7.27 13.09 14.86
CA LEU A 5 -6.76 11.75 14.57
C LEU A 5 -7.45 11.13 13.35
N LEU A 6 -8.76 11.34 13.21
CA LEU A 6 -9.50 10.90 12.02
C LEU A 6 -8.97 11.57 10.75
N VAL A 7 -8.71 12.88 10.75
CA VAL A 7 -8.12 13.58 9.59
C VAL A 7 -6.73 13.05 9.27
N ILE A 8 -5.89 12.84 10.28
CA ILE A 8 -4.53 12.30 10.12
C ILE A 8 -4.56 10.89 9.52
N SER A 9 -5.53 10.05 9.88
CA SER A 9 -5.68 8.70 9.34
C SER A 9 -6.11 8.66 7.85
N ARG A 10 -6.41 9.80 7.25
CA ARG A 10 -6.78 9.95 5.82
C ARG A 10 -7.87 8.98 5.37
N PRO A 11 -9.15 9.15 5.81
CA PRO A 11 -10.23 8.18 5.55
C PRO A 11 -10.43 7.81 4.08
N VAL A 12 -10.13 8.73 3.14
CA VAL A 12 -10.21 8.47 1.69
C VAL A 12 -9.25 7.35 1.26
N LEU A 13 -8.14 7.15 1.97
CA LEU A 13 -7.12 6.15 1.66
C LEU A 13 -7.34 4.81 2.38
N TRP A 14 -8.33 4.71 3.30
CA TRP A 14 -8.66 3.44 3.97
C TRP A 14 -9.07 2.34 2.99
N VAL A 15 -9.54 2.71 1.80
CA VAL A 15 -9.87 1.76 0.73
C VAL A 15 -8.69 0.84 0.38
N ASN A 16 -7.46 1.30 0.53
CA ASN A 16 -6.28 0.49 0.22
C ASN A 16 -6.10 -0.66 1.22
N THR A 17 -6.32 -0.42 2.50
CA THR A 17 -6.21 -1.41 3.58
C THR A 17 -7.45 -2.29 3.71
N ILE A 18 -8.64 -1.70 3.59
CA ILE A 18 -9.91 -2.43 3.60
C ILE A 18 -10.01 -3.30 2.34
N GLY A 19 -9.74 -2.74 1.17
CA GLY A 19 -9.88 -3.43 -0.12
C GLY A 19 -8.99 -4.67 -0.22
N THR A 20 -7.73 -4.57 0.17
CA THR A 20 -6.82 -5.72 0.20
C THR A 20 -7.23 -6.77 1.25
N SER A 21 -7.79 -6.35 2.40
CA SER A 21 -8.30 -7.27 3.41
C SER A 21 -9.56 -8.02 2.93
N VAL A 22 -10.50 -7.32 2.28
CA VAL A 22 -11.69 -7.92 1.66
C VAL A 22 -11.28 -8.87 0.53
N MET A 23 -10.30 -8.47 -0.30
CA MET A 23 -9.78 -9.33 -1.35
C MET A 23 -9.17 -10.63 -0.75
N GLY A 24 -8.44 -10.54 0.35
CA GLY A 24 -7.92 -11.71 1.06
C GLY A 24 -9.02 -12.66 1.53
N MET A 25 -10.15 -12.12 2.00
CA MET A 25 -11.33 -12.89 2.39
C MET A 25 -11.97 -13.60 1.18
N TRP A 26 -12.12 -12.91 0.05
CA TRP A 26 -12.66 -13.51 -1.18
C TRP A 26 -11.75 -14.59 -1.75
N LEU A 27 -10.44 -14.38 -1.73
CA LEU A 27 -9.48 -15.40 -2.15
C LEU A 27 -9.46 -16.63 -1.24
N ALA A 28 -9.92 -16.50 0.01
CA ALA A 28 -10.16 -17.62 0.92
C ALA A 28 -11.53 -18.32 0.72
N GLY A 29 -12.34 -17.87 -0.25
CA GLY A 29 -13.64 -18.47 -0.57
C GLY A 29 -14.81 -17.93 0.25
N TYR A 30 -14.67 -16.78 0.92
CA TYR A 30 -15.76 -16.19 1.71
C TYR A 30 -16.21 -14.86 1.12
N LEU A 31 -17.51 -14.72 0.84
CA LEU A 31 -18.12 -13.42 0.55
C LEU A 31 -18.17 -12.54 1.78
N TRP A 32 -18.48 -13.14 2.92
CA TRP A 32 -18.52 -12.50 4.24
C TRP A 32 -18.25 -13.53 5.34
N ASP A 33 -17.48 -13.11 6.35
CA ASP A 33 -17.30 -13.87 7.59
C ASP A 33 -17.20 -12.90 8.77
N TRP A 34 -17.99 -13.13 9.85
CA TRP A 34 -18.01 -12.27 11.03
C TRP A 34 -16.68 -12.22 11.78
N ARG A 35 -15.83 -13.24 11.63
CA ARG A 35 -14.45 -13.23 12.15
C ARG A 35 -13.60 -12.10 11.57
N MET A 36 -14.00 -11.58 10.41
CA MET A 36 -13.34 -10.44 9.75
C MET A 36 -13.64 -9.10 10.43
N LEU A 37 -14.72 -8.98 11.20
CA LEU A 37 -15.14 -7.70 11.75
C LEU A 37 -14.04 -6.98 12.57
N PRO A 38 -13.32 -7.65 13.50
CA PRO A 38 -12.22 -7.01 14.23
C PRO A 38 -11.08 -6.58 13.30
N ILE A 39 -10.75 -7.38 12.27
CA ILE A 39 -9.71 -7.06 11.29
C ILE A 39 -10.14 -5.84 10.47
N LEU A 40 -11.37 -5.82 9.95
CA LEU A 40 -11.90 -4.71 9.16
C LEU A 40 -11.96 -3.41 9.97
N ILE A 41 -12.33 -3.46 11.24
CA ILE A 41 -12.29 -2.30 12.14
C ILE A 41 -10.83 -1.83 12.32
N TRP A 42 -9.91 -2.77 12.56
CA TRP A 42 -8.49 -2.44 12.75
C TRP A 42 -7.87 -1.77 11.54
N VAL A 43 -8.12 -2.26 10.32
CA VAL A 43 -7.57 -1.68 9.09
C VAL A 43 -8.25 -0.37 8.63
N THR A 44 -9.20 0.18 9.41
CA THR A 44 -9.75 1.53 9.23
C THR A 44 -8.89 2.56 9.98
N LEU A 45 -9.51 3.33 10.88
CA LEU A 45 -8.84 4.38 11.66
C LEU A 45 -7.62 3.87 12.42
N PRO A 46 -7.62 2.74 13.17
CA PRO A 46 -6.48 2.33 13.95
C PRO A 46 -5.20 2.18 13.12
N PHE A 47 -5.27 1.34 12.10
CA PHE A 47 -4.09 1.01 11.29
C PHE A 47 -3.68 2.17 10.37
N ASN A 48 -4.62 2.91 9.79
CA ASN A 48 -4.29 4.07 8.98
C ASN A 48 -3.75 5.24 9.83
N LEU A 49 -4.12 5.35 11.10
CA LEU A 49 -3.48 6.28 12.02
C LEU A 49 -2.02 5.86 12.30
N LEU A 50 -1.73 4.56 12.38
CA LEU A 50 -0.34 4.07 12.47
C LEU A 50 0.43 4.46 11.20
N ILE A 51 -0.08 4.16 10.01
CA ILE A 51 0.56 4.46 8.73
C ILE A 51 0.87 5.97 8.63
N TYR A 52 -0.19 6.77 8.63
CA TYR A 52 -0.08 8.20 8.30
C TYR A 52 0.33 9.06 9.48
N GLY A 53 -0.06 8.69 10.70
CA GLY A 53 0.34 9.40 11.91
C GLY A 53 1.84 9.28 12.17
N ILE A 54 2.42 8.10 12.02
CA ILE A 54 3.87 7.90 12.13
C ILE A 54 4.59 8.62 10.98
N ASN A 55 4.07 8.51 9.76
CA ASN A 55 4.63 9.23 8.62
C ASN A 55 4.68 10.74 8.89
N ASP A 56 3.55 11.35 9.27
CA ASP A 56 3.47 12.79 9.51
C ASP A 56 4.36 13.24 10.69
N ILE A 57 4.58 12.39 11.74
CA ILE A 57 5.51 12.68 12.83
C ILE A 57 6.96 12.82 12.33
N PHE A 58 7.41 11.92 11.47
CA PHE A 58 8.81 11.90 11.02
C PHE A 58 9.07 12.76 9.78
N ASP A 59 8.01 13.32 9.17
CA ASP A 59 8.11 14.15 7.97
C ASP A 59 7.91 15.65 8.22
N GLN A 60 7.78 16.09 9.47
CA GLN A 60 7.48 17.50 9.78
C GLN A 60 8.38 18.50 9.06
N GLU A 61 9.68 18.23 8.96
CA GLU A 61 10.65 19.13 8.31
C GLU A 61 10.45 19.16 6.79
N THR A 62 10.24 18.00 6.16
CA THR A 62 10.04 17.90 4.72
C THR A 62 8.64 18.34 4.30
N ASP A 63 7.65 18.15 5.16
CA ASP A 63 6.26 18.53 4.93
C ASP A 63 6.02 20.03 4.94
N ASN A 64 6.80 20.78 5.73
CA ASN A 64 6.72 22.24 5.76
C ASN A 64 7.11 22.92 4.43
N ILE A 65 7.85 22.21 3.58
CA ILE A 65 8.30 22.67 2.26
C ILE A 65 7.37 22.15 1.15
N ASN A 66 6.54 21.17 1.43
CA ASN A 66 5.70 20.50 0.43
C ASN A 66 4.35 21.20 0.25
N ALA A 67 4.20 21.91 -0.86
CA ALA A 67 2.96 22.64 -1.21
C ALA A 67 1.71 21.73 -1.37
N ARG A 68 1.87 20.40 -1.50
CA ARG A 68 0.76 19.43 -1.61
C ARG A 68 0.17 19.05 -0.26
N LYS A 69 0.87 19.32 0.85
CA LYS A 69 0.39 19.05 2.21
C LYS A 69 -0.63 20.10 2.67
N GLY A 70 -1.56 19.70 3.50
CA GLY A 70 -2.67 20.52 4.01
C GLY A 70 -4.04 20.14 3.45
N GLY A 71 -4.09 19.22 2.45
CA GLY A 71 -5.31 18.64 1.90
C GLY A 71 -5.52 17.18 2.33
N TYR A 72 -6.11 16.39 1.42
CA TYR A 72 -6.31 14.94 1.64
C TYR A 72 -4.99 14.14 1.61
N GLU A 73 -3.91 14.71 1.08
CA GLU A 73 -2.58 14.06 0.99
C GLU A 73 -1.76 14.13 2.29
N GLY A 74 -2.25 14.81 3.32
CA GLY A 74 -1.60 14.84 4.63
C GLY A 74 -1.90 16.08 5.45
N ALA A 75 -1.80 15.95 6.76
CA ALA A 75 -2.01 17.04 7.68
C ALA A 75 -0.66 17.64 8.10
N HIS A 76 -0.54 18.97 8.11
CA HIS A 76 0.55 19.60 8.86
C HIS A 76 0.30 19.36 10.34
N ILE A 77 1.26 18.73 11.03
CA ILE A 77 1.19 18.50 12.47
C ILE A 77 2.12 19.46 13.22
N SER A 78 1.64 19.96 14.34
CA SER A 78 2.46 20.79 15.26
C SER A 78 3.26 19.90 16.22
N PRO A 79 4.38 20.40 16.79
CA PRO A 79 5.14 19.65 17.80
C PRO A 79 4.30 19.23 19.01
N SER A 80 3.27 20.01 19.38
CA SER A 80 2.36 19.69 20.47
C SER A 80 1.42 18.50 20.17
N GLU A 81 1.22 18.14 18.90
CA GLU A 81 0.37 17.05 18.47
C GLU A 81 1.12 15.70 18.43
N VAL A 82 2.45 15.70 18.42
CA VAL A 82 3.28 14.48 18.32
C VAL A 82 2.93 13.46 19.41
N LYS A 83 2.96 13.89 20.68
CA LYS A 83 2.65 13.00 21.82
C LYS A 83 1.19 12.48 21.78
N PRO A 84 0.17 13.30 21.55
CA PRO A 84 -1.19 12.81 21.31
C PRO A 84 -1.34 11.82 20.16
N ILE A 85 -0.62 12.00 19.04
CA ILE A 85 -0.67 11.07 17.90
C ILE A 85 -0.06 9.72 18.30
N TRP A 86 1.13 9.72 18.95
CA TRP A 86 1.73 8.50 19.48
C TRP A 86 0.79 7.71 20.38
N TRP A 87 0.14 8.40 21.35
CA TRP A 87 -0.85 7.74 22.21
C TRP A 87 -2.05 7.24 21.42
N GLY A 88 -2.51 8.01 20.41
CA GLY A 88 -3.56 7.57 19.51
C GLY A 88 -3.20 6.27 18.78
N VAL A 89 -1.99 6.19 18.21
CA VAL A 89 -1.47 4.98 17.54
C VAL A 89 -1.43 3.80 18.50
N ILE A 90 -0.83 3.97 19.67
CA ILE A 90 -0.68 2.88 20.66
C ILE A 90 -2.05 2.40 21.14
N LEU A 91 -2.90 3.31 21.61
CA LEU A 91 -4.20 2.96 22.19
C LEU A 91 -5.20 2.36 21.20
N THR A 92 -5.05 2.69 19.91
CA THR A 92 -5.93 2.13 18.88
C THR A 92 -5.39 0.85 18.23
N ASN A 93 -4.07 0.60 18.21
CA ASN A 93 -3.51 -0.60 17.57
C ASN A 93 -3.18 -1.73 18.56
N VAL A 94 -2.56 -1.41 19.71
CA VAL A 94 -2.12 -2.46 20.66
C VAL A 94 -3.27 -3.36 21.12
N PRO A 95 -4.47 -2.86 21.47
CA PRO A 95 -5.58 -3.73 21.86
C PRO A 95 -5.98 -4.74 20.77
N PHE A 96 -5.96 -4.31 19.49
CA PHE A 96 -6.25 -5.23 18.37
C PHE A 96 -5.16 -6.29 18.22
N LEU A 97 -3.88 -5.89 18.22
CA LEU A 97 -2.77 -6.84 18.09
C LEU A 97 -2.73 -7.85 19.25
N VAL A 98 -3.03 -7.41 20.48
CA VAL A 98 -3.18 -8.33 21.63
C VAL A 98 -4.37 -9.27 21.43
N ASN A 99 -5.51 -8.76 21.01
CA ASN A 99 -6.68 -9.59 20.71
C ASN A 99 -6.36 -10.64 19.61
N PHE A 100 -5.70 -10.23 18.54
CA PHE A 100 -5.30 -11.12 17.44
C PHE A 100 -4.32 -12.19 17.92
N ALA A 101 -3.35 -11.83 18.76
CA ALA A 101 -2.40 -12.79 19.34
C ALA A 101 -3.07 -13.85 20.22
N ILE A 102 -4.21 -13.54 20.83
CA ILE A 102 -4.96 -14.46 21.69
C ILE A 102 -5.97 -15.31 20.87
N THR A 103 -6.58 -14.72 19.83
CA THR A 103 -7.75 -15.31 19.16
C THR A 103 -7.47 -15.92 17.79
N LEU A 104 -6.36 -15.53 17.14
CA LEU A 104 -6.03 -15.97 15.78
C LEU A 104 -4.83 -16.93 15.76
N PRO A 105 -4.65 -17.71 14.68
CA PRO A 105 -3.43 -18.48 14.48
C PRO A 105 -2.19 -17.59 14.52
N TRP A 106 -1.10 -18.06 15.13
CA TRP A 106 0.12 -17.28 15.31
C TRP A 106 0.71 -16.77 13.99
N GLN A 107 0.55 -17.54 12.88
CA GLN A 107 1.00 -17.13 11.55
C GLN A 107 0.30 -15.86 11.08
N ALA A 108 -1.05 -15.78 11.24
CA ALA A 108 -1.81 -14.60 10.91
C ALA A 108 -1.35 -13.38 11.73
N THR A 109 -1.19 -13.57 13.03
CA THR A 109 -0.71 -12.54 13.96
C THR A 109 0.70 -12.08 13.61
N ALA A 110 1.60 -13.01 13.25
CA ALA A 110 2.96 -12.66 12.84
C ALA A 110 2.96 -11.75 11.59
N TRP A 111 2.12 -12.04 10.59
CA TRP A 111 1.95 -11.19 9.41
C TRP A 111 1.35 -9.82 9.77
N MET A 112 0.39 -9.74 10.70
CA MET A 112 -0.19 -8.46 11.16
C MET A 112 0.84 -7.60 11.91
N VAL A 113 1.68 -8.23 12.74
CA VAL A 113 2.80 -7.54 13.40
C VAL A 113 3.82 -7.08 12.38
N ALA A 114 4.21 -7.93 11.42
CA ALA A 114 5.10 -7.54 10.33
C ALA A 114 4.53 -6.35 9.53
N TYR A 115 3.23 -6.38 9.22
CA TYR A 115 2.52 -5.29 8.55
C TYR A 115 2.65 -3.96 9.31
N SER A 116 2.44 -4.00 10.63
CA SER A 116 2.59 -2.82 11.49
C SER A 116 4.03 -2.31 11.54
N LEU A 117 5.01 -3.22 11.59
CA LEU A 117 6.43 -2.87 11.65
C LEU A 117 6.93 -2.28 10.32
N PHE A 118 6.52 -2.84 9.17
CA PHE A 118 6.91 -2.32 7.86
C PHE A 118 6.46 -0.87 7.69
N PHE A 119 5.18 -0.57 7.96
CA PHE A 119 4.68 0.80 7.89
C PHE A 119 5.31 1.73 8.94
N THR A 120 5.58 1.23 10.13
CA THR A 120 6.29 2.02 11.16
C THR A 120 7.68 2.39 10.66
N PHE A 121 8.48 1.42 10.22
CA PHE A 121 9.85 1.62 9.80
C PHE A 121 9.99 2.20 8.38
N TYR A 122 8.91 2.32 7.64
CA TYR A 122 8.91 3.09 6.41
C TYR A 122 9.40 4.52 6.65
N SER A 123 8.91 5.18 7.71
CA SER A 123 9.28 6.55 8.06
C SER A 123 10.15 6.67 9.32
N ALA A 124 10.02 5.75 10.28
CA ALA A 124 10.69 5.83 11.57
C ALA A 124 12.15 5.35 11.54
N PRO A 125 13.07 5.99 12.30
CA PRO A 125 14.41 5.44 12.55
C PRO A 125 14.31 4.13 13.35
N PRO A 126 15.34 3.26 13.32
CA PRO A 126 16.61 3.43 12.60
C PRO A 126 16.55 3.03 11.14
N LEU A 127 15.49 2.37 10.67
CA LEU A 127 15.45 1.80 9.31
C LEU A 127 15.08 2.84 8.26
N ARG A 128 14.02 3.63 8.46
CA ARG A 128 13.55 4.71 7.57
C ARG A 128 13.62 4.29 6.09
N PHE A 129 12.90 3.22 5.72
CA PHE A 129 13.00 2.58 4.40
C PHE A 129 12.81 3.55 3.24
N LYS A 130 11.91 4.52 3.38
CA LYS A 130 11.63 5.54 2.35
C LYS A 130 12.84 6.37 1.91
N ALA A 131 13.89 6.46 2.75
CA ALA A 131 15.11 7.22 2.47
C ALA A 131 16.29 6.32 2.05
N ARG A 132 16.03 5.06 1.67
CA ARG A 132 17.06 4.09 1.31
C ARG A 132 16.75 3.47 -0.05
N PRO A 133 17.64 3.62 -1.04
CA PRO A 133 17.46 3.05 -2.38
C PRO A 133 17.13 1.55 -2.31
N TYR A 134 16.21 1.12 -3.12
CA TYR A 134 15.59 -0.20 -3.21
C TYR A 134 14.68 -0.55 -2.03
N LEU A 135 15.07 -0.22 -0.79
CA LEU A 135 14.25 -0.52 0.38
C LEU A 135 12.96 0.32 0.42
N ASP A 136 12.96 1.54 -0.15
CA ASP A 136 11.76 2.35 -0.32
C ASP A 136 10.69 1.63 -1.15
N SER A 137 11.08 0.99 -2.25
CA SER A 137 10.15 0.24 -3.09
C SER A 137 9.84 -1.15 -2.54
N PHE A 138 10.84 -1.89 -2.01
CA PHE A 138 10.62 -3.21 -1.42
C PHE A 138 9.73 -3.17 -0.16
N SER A 139 9.80 -2.12 0.65
CA SER A 139 8.94 -2.00 1.83
C SER A 139 7.46 -1.93 1.46
N ASN A 140 7.11 -1.45 0.27
CA ASN A 140 5.73 -1.40 -0.20
C ASN A 140 5.12 -2.78 -0.54
N THR A 141 5.89 -3.88 -0.41
CA THR A 141 5.33 -5.25 -0.44
C THR A 141 4.30 -5.48 0.66
N ASP A 142 4.34 -4.68 1.72
CA ASP A 142 3.40 -4.71 2.83
C ASP A 142 1.93 -4.53 2.40
N TYR A 143 1.64 -3.81 1.32
CA TYR A 143 0.28 -3.71 0.78
C TYR A 143 -0.33 -5.07 0.39
N ALA A 144 0.49 -6.10 0.17
CA ALA A 144 0.02 -7.46 -0.11
C ALA A 144 -0.21 -8.31 1.15
N PHE A 145 0.24 -7.88 2.33
CA PHE A 145 0.17 -8.67 3.56
C PHE A 145 -1.26 -9.07 3.96
N PRO A 146 -2.31 -8.25 3.72
CA PRO A 146 -3.68 -8.69 3.96
C PRO A 146 -4.08 -9.95 3.16
N LEU A 147 -3.53 -10.16 1.96
CA LEU A 147 -3.75 -11.38 1.19
C LEU A 147 -3.12 -12.63 1.83
N ALA A 148 -2.17 -12.43 2.76
CA ALA A 148 -1.59 -13.52 3.54
C ALA A 148 -2.30 -13.69 4.89
N PHE A 149 -2.40 -12.64 5.71
CA PHE A 149 -2.92 -12.80 7.07
C PHE A 149 -4.43 -13.05 7.14
N VAL A 150 -5.22 -12.55 6.19
CA VAL A 150 -6.67 -12.76 6.22
C VAL A 150 -7.04 -14.23 5.97
N PRO A 151 -6.58 -14.91 4.91
CA PRO A 151 -6.82 -16.34 4.77
C PRO A 151 -6.34 -17.13 5.98
N LEU A 152 -5.13 -16.86 6.50
CA LEU A 152 -4.61 -17.53 7.69
C LEU A 152 -5.51 -17.31 8.91
N ALA A 153 -6.05 -16.11 9.12
CA ALA A 153 -6.99 -15.82 10.20
C ALA A 153 -8.31 -16.60 10.07
N LEU A 154 -8.70 -16.92 8.84
CA LEU A 154 -9.89 -17.73 8.53
C LEU A 154 -9.62 -19.23 8.54
N GLY A 155 -8.36 -19.66 8.73
CA GLY A 155 -7.96 -21.07 8.78
C GLY A 155 -7.65 -21.67 7.41
N HIS A 156 -7.31 -20.83 6.42
CA HIS A 156 -6.99 -21.24 5.06
C HIS A 156 -5.55 -20.86 4.67
N GLU A 157 -4.98 -21.62 3.76
CA GLU A 157 -3.70 -21.27 3.15
C GLU A 157 -3.89 -20.07 2.20
N PRO A 158 -2.97 -19.08 2.23
CA PRO A 158 -3.00 -17.97 1.29
C PRO A 158 -2.74 -18.43 -0.15
N LEU A 159 -3.37 -17.75 -1.09
CA LEU A 159 -3.02 -17.90 -2.51
C LEU A 159 -1.70 -17.17 -2.80
N TRP A 160 -0.58 -17.83 -2.49
CA TRP A 160 0.76 -17.23 -2.52
C TRP A 160 1.14 -16.57 -3.84
N LEU A 161 0.65 -17.11 -4.98
CA LEU A 161 0.87 -16.47 -6.28
C LEU A 161 0.22 -15.08 -6.35
N ALA A 162 -0.97 -14.89 -5.77
CA ALA A 162 -1.61 -13.59 -5.68
C ALA A 162 -0.87 -12.66 -4.71
N VAL A 163 -0.42 -13.17 -3.56
CA VAL A 163 0.39 -12.42 -2.58
C VAL A 163 1.65 -11.89 -3.25
N PHE A 164 2.47 -12.76 -3.85
CA PHE A 164 3.72 -12.37 -4.52
C PHE A 164 3.48 -11.51 -5.76
N GLY A 165 2.37 -11.75 -6.47
CA GLY A 165 1.95 -10.91 -7.60
C GLY A 165 1.69 -9.48 -7.17
N LEU A 166 0.98 -9.28 -6.06
CA LEU A 166 0.70 -7.94 -5.53
C LEU A 166 1.95 -7.31 -4.89
N MET A 167 2.83 -8.09 -4.25
CA MET A 167 4.13 -7.60 -3.77
C MET A 167 4.96 -7.03 -4.93
N ALA A 168 5.12 -7.79 -6.02
CA ALA A 168 5.85 -7.35 -7.19
C ALA A 168 5.22 -6.10 -7.83
N TRP A 169 3.88 -6.06 -7.89
CA TRP A 169 3.15 -4.90 -8.36
C TRP A 169 3.42 -3.65 -7.51
N SER A 170 3.42 -3.80 -6.20
CA SER A 170 3.64 -2.68 -5.27
C SER A 170 5.06 -2.13 -5.34
N ILE A 171 6.08 -3.00 -5.46
CA ILE A 171 7.48 -2.59 -5.70
C ILE A 171 7.58 -1.73 -6.96
N ALA A 172 6.99 -2.21 -8.07
CA ALA A 172 7.01 -1.50 -9.35
C ALA A 172 6.32 -0.14 -9.26
N LYS A 173 5.11 -0.14 -8.69
CA LYS A 173 4.29 1.06 -8.58
C LYS A 173 4.95 2.13 -7.73
N HIS A 174 5.48 1.77 -6.59
CA HIS A 174 6.15 2.72 -5.71
C HIS A 174 7.34 3.40 -6.41
N ALA A 175 8.22 2.60 -7.01
CA ALA A 175 9.39 3.14 -7.73
C ALA A 175 8.96 4.02 -8.91
N TYR A 176 7.93 3.62 -9.66
CA TYR A 176 7.39 4.42 -10.76
C TYR A 176 6.82 5.76 -10.29
N ASP A 177 6.00 5.73 -9.23
CA ASP A 177 5.38 6.95 -8.70
C ASP A 177 6.41 7.93 -8.14
N ALA A 178 7.51 7.43 -7.57
CA ALA A 178 8.61 8.24 -7.07
C ALA A 178 9.40 8.98 -8.18
N ILE A 179 9.24 8.63 -9.47
CA ILE A 179 9.92 9.33 -10.57
C ILE A 179 9.56 10.82 -10.60
N GLN A 180 8.31 11.17 -10.36
CA GLN A 180 7.87 12.57 -10.37
C GLN A 180 8.48 13.38 -9.22
N ASP A 181 8.84 12.73 -8.13
CA ASP A 181 9.34 13.36 -6.91
C ASP A 181 10.87 13.47 -6.88
N ILE A 182 11.60 12.95 -7.89
CA ILE A 182 13.07 13.01 -7.98
C ILE A 182 13.63 14.41 -7.68
N PRO A 183 13.12 15.53 -8.24
CA PRO A 183 13.66 16.84 -7.93
C PRO A 183 13.53 17.21 -6.45
N GLN A 184 12.34 17.04 -5.88
CA GLN A 184 12.05 17.37 -4.49
C GLN A 184 12.82 16.49 -3.51
N ASP A 185 12.88 15.18 -3.76
CA ASP A 185 13.62 14.21 -2.93
C ASP A 185 15.12 14.51 -2.95
N SER A 186 15.67 14.85 -4.12
CA SER A 186 17.09 15.26 -4.25
C SER A 186 17.39 16.52 -3.46
N ASP A 187 16.53 17.54 -3.53
CA ASP A 187 16.70 18.81 -2.83
C ASP A 187 16.63 18.63 -1.30
N THR A 188 15.85 17.66 -0.82
CA THR A 188 15.71 17.34 0.61
C THR A 188 16.70 16.26 1.10
N GLY A 189 17.57 15.75 0.20
CA GLY A 189 18.55 14.71 0.52
C GLY A 189 17.97 13.32 0.74
N ILE A 190 16.70 13.09 0.37
CA ILE A 190 16.05 11.77 0.43
C ILE A 190 16.56 10.92 -0.73
N GLN A 191 17.10 9.73 -0.43
CA GLN A 191 17.66 8.82 -1.43
C GLN A 191 16.68 7.67 -1.72
N THR A 192 15.66 7.96 -2.54
CA THR A 192 14.74 6.92 -3.04
C THR A 192 15.39 6.09 -4.16
N THR A 193 14.78 4.95 -4.52
CA THR A 193 15.18 4.16 -5.71
C THR A 193 15.18 5.04 -6.97
N ALA A 194 14.18 5.90 -7.11
CA ALA A 194 14.06 6.78 -8.27
C ALA A 194 15.18 7.85 -8.33
N VAL A 195 15.55 8.43 -7.19
CA VAL A 195 16.69 9.37 -7.10
C VAL A 195 17.98 8.66 -7.43
N HIS A 196 18.20 7.48 -6.85
CA HIS A 196 19.43 6.71 -7.05
C HIS A 196 19.63 6.23 -8.49
N LEU A 197 18.57 5.73 -9.12
CA LEU A 197 18.63 5.15 -10.47
C LEU A 197 18.47 6.20 -11.59
N GLY A 198 17.77 7.30 -11.31
CA GLY A 198 17.29 8.23 -12.31
C GLY A 198 16.16 7.65 -13.15
N VAL A 199 15.47 8.50 -13.93
CA VAL A 199 14.20 8.17 -14.60
C VAL A 199 14.27 6.89 -15.43
N LYS A 200 15.24 6.76 -16.36
CA LYS A 200 15.27 5.63 -17.29
C LYS A 200 15.47 4.29 -16.60
N LYS A 201 16.41 4.20 -15.66
CA LYS A 201 16.68 2.94 -14.95
C LYS A 201 15.55 2.59 -14.01
N THR A 202 14.87 3.58 -13.41
CA THR A 202 13.67 3.36 -12.61
C THR A 202 12.53 2.79 -13.45
N LEU A 203 12.35 3.25 -14.70
CA LEU A 203 11.38 2.67 -15.63
C LEU A 203 11.70 1.19 -15.95
N VAL A 204 12.98 0.85 -16.10
CA VAL A 204 13.39 -0.56 -16.29
C VAL A 204 13.09 -1.38 -15.04
N TRP A 205 13.41 -0.86 -13.85
CA TRP A 205 13.10 -1.48 -12.56
C TRP A 205 11.61 -1.75 -12.40
N SER A 206 10.78 -0.73 -12.59
CA SER A 206 9.32 -0.84 -12.49
C SER A 206 8.75 -1.77 -13.56
N GLY A 207 9.24 -1.68 -14.80
CA GLY A 207 8.84 -2.56 -15.90
C GLY A 207 9.13 -4.02 -15.61
N PHE A 208 10.30 -4.32 -15.05
CA PHE A 208 10.67 -5.68 -14.63
C PHE A 208 9.69 -6.23 -13.57
N TRP A 209 9.46 -5.49 -12.49
CA TRP A 209 8.58 -5.95 -11.42
C TRP A 209 7.11 -6.04 -11.86
N TRP A 210 6.62 -5.14 -12.73
CA TRP A 210 5.30 -5.29 -13.32
C TRP A 210 5.21 -6.48 -14.27
N ALA A 211 6.26 -6.83 -15.00
CA ALA A 211 6.28 -8.05 -15.79
C ALA A 211 6.21 -9.31 -14.91
N VAL A 212 6.98 -9.36 -13.82
CA VAL A 212 6.89 -10.43 -12.81
C VAL A 212 5.48 -10.52 -12.24
N SER A 213 4.89 -9.39 -11.84
CA SER A 213 3.51 -9.32 -11.36
C SER A 213 2.50 -9.84 -12.39
N THR A 214 2.66 -9.45 -13.67
CA THR A 214 1.79 -9.91 -14.75
C THR A 214 1.82 -11.43 -14.90
N VAL A 215 3.01 -12.04 -14.87
CA VAL A 215 3.15 -13.51 -14.95
C VAL A 215 2.49 -14.18 -13.76
N LEU A 216 2.72 -13.70 -12.54
CA LEU A 216 2.13 -14.27 -11.33
C LEU A 216 0.61 -14.14 -11.34
N PHE A 217 0.07 -12.98 -11.74
CA PHE A 217 -1.38 -12.81 -11.90
C PHE A 217 -1.96 -13.67 -13.01
N ALA A 218 -1.25 -13.89 -14.11
CA ALA A 218 -1.74 -14.76 -15.20
C ALA A 218 -1.95 -16.22 -14.75
N LEU A 219 -1.17 -16.67 -13.76
CA LEU A 219 -1.34 -17.99 -13.15
C LEU A 219 -2.55 -18.08 -12.20
N VAL A 220 -3.14 -16.95 -11.83
CA VAL A 220 -4.29 -16.85 -10.91
C VAL A 220 -5.53 -16.33 -11.61
N ASN A 221 -5.39 -15.24 -12.37
CA ASN A 221 -6.51 -14.51 -12.96
C ASN A 221 -6.07 -13.78 -14.25
N ILE A 222 -6.34 -14.38 -15.39
CA ILE A 222 -5.94 -13.86 -16.70
C ILE A 222 -6.49 -12.44 -16.97
N PRO A 223 -7.78 -12.11 -16.75
CA PRO A 223 -8.27 -10.74 -16.92
C PRO A 223 -7.50 -9.69 -16.10
N VAL A 224 -7.19 -9.96 -14.84
CA VAL A 224 -6.38 -9.06 -14.01
C VAL A 224 -4.97 -8.92 -14.58
N ALA A 225 -4.36 -10.01 -15.04
CA ALA A 225 -3.03 -9.97 -15.67
C ALA A 225 -3.02 -9.13 -16.96
N ILE A 226 -4.05 -9.23 -17.79
CA ILE A 226 -4.18 -8.41 -19.01
C ILE A 226 -4.26 -6.92 -18.65
N VAL A 227 -5.10 -6.56 -17.68
CA VAL A 227 -5.21 -5.17 -17.21
C VAL A 227 -3.89 -4.67 -16.67
N ASN A 228 -3.20 -5.50 -15.86
CA ASN A 228 -1.88 -5.18 -15.32
C ASN A 228 -0.88 -4.91 -16.46
N PHE A 229 -0.77 -5.79 -17.42
CA PHE A 229 0.12 -5.66 -18.57
C PHE A 229 -0.15 -4.40 -19.40
N VAL A 230 -1.42 -4.14 -19.71
CA VAL A 230 -1.81 -3.00 -20.56
C VAL A 230 -1.54 -1.68 -19.87
N ILE A 231 -1.95 -1.52 -18.59
CA ILE A 231 -1.77 -0.25 -17.88
C ILE A 231 -0.29 -0.02 -17.55
N ALA A 232 0.41 -1.03 -17.04
CA ALA A 232 1.84 -0.93 -16.76
C ALA A 232 2.65 -0.60 -18.02
N GLY A 233 2.36 -1.29 -19.14
CA GLY A 233 2.96 -1.03 -20.44
C GLY A 233 2.71 0.40 -20.92
N TYR A 234 1.47 0.88 -20.82
CA TYR A 234 1.11 2.26 -21.15
C TYR A 234 1.93 3.28 -20.33
N LEU A 235 1.99 3.10 -19.00
CA LEU A 235 2.69 4.00 -18.09
C LEU A 235 4.20 4.03 -18.41
N VAL A 236 4.83 2.86 -18.50
CA VAL A 236 6.26 2.75 -18.80
C VAL A 236 6.60 3.35 -20.17
N LEU A 237 5.88 2.96 -21.23
CA LEU A 237 6.16 3.41 -22.60
C LEU A 237 5.92 4.92 -22.77
N THR A 238 4.91 5.47 -22.08
CA THR A 238 4.59 6.89 -22.17
C THR A 238 5.69 7.77 -21.56
N VAL A 239 6.25 7.35 -20.40
CA VAL A 239 7.36 8.09 -19.79
C VAL A 239 8.68 7.76 -20.47
N TRP A 240 8.86 6.54 -21.01
CA TRP A 240 10.08 6.17 -21.74
C TRP A 240 10.35 7.04 -22.96
N ARG A 241 9.28 7.45 -23.67
CA ARG A 241 9.38 8.33 -24.85
C ARG A 241 9.90 9.74 -24.51
N THR A 242 9.61 10.22 -23.31
CA THR A 242 10.08 11.51 -22.79
C THR A 242 10.44 11.32 -21.32
N PRO A 243 11.66 10.82 -21.02
CA PRO A 243 12.02 10.33 -19.68
C PRO A 243 12.37 11.49 -18.74
N THR A 244 11.33 12.17 -18.26
CA THR A 244 11.44 13.31 -17.32
C THR A 244 10.48 13.14 -16.14
N PRO A 245 10.81 13.67 -14.95
CA PRO A 245 9.92 13.72 -13.79
C PRO A 245 8.58 14.39 -14.12
N LYS A 246 8.62 15.47 -14.90
CA LYS A 246 7.41 16.18 -15.36
C LYS A 246 6.48 15.25 -16.14
N ARG A 247 7.03 14.43 -17.06
CA ARG A 247 6.21 13.50 -17.84
C ARG A 247 5.58 12.41 -16.97
N ALA A 248 6.29 11.92 -15.96
CA ALA A 248 5.72 11.01 -14.96
C ALA A 248 4.57 11.67 -14.20
N HIS A 249 4.73 12.93 -13.79
CA HIS A 249 3.67 13.72 -13.15
C HIS A 249 2.44 13.89 -14.05
N ASP A 250 2.61 14.24 -15.34
CA ASP A 250 1.49 14.43 -16.28
C ASP A 250 0.58 13.21 -16.41
N VAL A 251 1.15 11.99 -16.25
CA VAL A 251 0.43 10.72 -16.36
C VAL A 251 0.11 10.07 -15.01
N TYR A 252 0.49 10.69 -13.90
CA TYR A 252 0.33 10.16 -12.53
C TYR A 252 -1.12 9.77 -12.21
N LYS A 253 -2.12 10.51 -12.70
CA LYS A 253 -3.54 10.18 -12.53
C LYS A 253 -3.90 8.77 -13.02
N TYR A 254 -3.22 8.25 -14.05
CA TYR A 254 -3.44 6.89 -14.54
C TYR A 254 -2.78 5.84 -13.63
N SER A 255 -1.65 6.19 -13.01
CA SER A 255 -1.04 5.36 -11.98
C SER A 255 -1.93 5.28 -10.73
N ILE A 256 -2.56 6.39 -10.32
CA ILE A 256 -3.56 6.38 -9.24
C ILE A 256 -4.77 5.52 -9.60
N ALA A 257 -5.27 5.62 -10.84
CA ALA A 257 -6.44 4.84 -11.29
C ALA A 257 -6.16 3.33 -11.40
N PHE A 258 -4.90 2.92 -11.56
CA PHE A 258 -4.50 1.55 -11.84
C PHE A 258 -5.08 0.52 -10.84
N PRO A 259 -4.88 0.64 -9.51
CA PRO A 259 -5.42 -0.33 -8.55
C PRO A 259 -6.95 -0.39 -8.58
N TYR A 260 -7.62 0.73 -8.83
CA TYR A 260 -9.09 0.75 -8.91
C TYR A 260 -9.62 0.02 -10.14
N VAL A 261 -8.95 0.17 -11.29
CA VAL A 261 -9.31 -0.56 -12.51
C VAL A 261 -9.09 -2.06 -12.33
N ALA A 262 -7.95 -2.47 -11.79
CA ALA A 262 -7.67 -3.88 -11.51
C ALA A 262 -8.67 -4.46 -10.49
N GLY A 263 -8.96 -3.72 -9.42
CA GLY A 263 -9.97 -4.10 -8.42
C GLY A 263 -11.38 -4.19 -8.99
N ALA A 264 -11.76 -3.27 -9.89
CA ALA A 264 -13.06 -3.31 -10.57
C ALA A 264 -13.20 -4.56 -11.43
N VAL A 265 -12.16 -4.95 -12.17
CA VAL A 265 -12.17 -6.19 -12.98
C VAL A 265 -12.35 -7.42 -12.09
N ALA A 266 -11.63 -7.51 -10.98
CA ALA A 266 -11.81 -8.60 -10.03
C ALA A 266 -13.21 -8.60 -9.39
N GLY A 267 -13.72 -7.42 -9.04
CA GLY A 267 -15.07 -7.26 -8.48
C GLY A 267 -16.18 -7.67 -9.46
N VAL A 268 -16.07 -7.28 -10.74
CA VAL A 268 -17.05 -7.70 -11.79
C VAL A 268 -17.03 -9.22 -11.93
N GLN A 269 -15.86 -9.86 -11.93
CA GLN A 269 -15.77 -11.31 -12.00
C GLN A 269 -16.44 -11.99 -10.80
N LEU A 270 -16.21 -11.46 -9.59
CA LEU A 270 -16.86 -11.97 -8.39
C LEU A 270 -18.38 -11.86 -8.47
N VAL A 271 -18.91 -10.69 -8.82
CA VAL A 271 -20.35 -10.46 -8.98
C VAL A 271 -20.95 -11.41 -10.04
N THR A 272 -20.22 -11.60 -11.15
CA THR A 272 -20.65 -12.53 -12.20
C THR A 272 -20.67 -13.98 -11.68
N ALA A 273 -19.64 -14.40 -10.95
CA ALA A 273 -19.58 -15.74 -10.37
C ALA A 273 -20.75 -16.00 -9.39
N ILE A 274 -21.06 -14.99 -8.55
CA ILE A 274 -22.21 -15.05 -7.65
C ILE A 274 -23.52 -15.15 -8.44
N ALA A 275 -23.73 -14.32 -9.45
CA ALA A 275 -24.95 -14.29 -10.25
C ALA A 275 -25.19 -15.60 -11.01
N LEU A 276 -24.10 -16.29 -11.38
CA LEU A 276 -24.15 -17.60 -12.07
C LEU A 276 -24.14 -18.80 -11.10
N GLY A 277 -24.11 -18.55 -9.79
CA GLY A 277 -24.07 -19.63 -8.78
C GLY A 277 -22.75 -20.42 -8.76
N TRP A 278 -21.66 -19.80 -9.18
CA TRP A 278 -20.32 -20.42 -9.18
C TRP A 278 -19.52 -20.16 -7.90
N TYR A 279 -20.12 -19.47 -6.94
CA TYR A 279 -19.47 -19.08 -5.70
C TYR A 279 -20.15 -19.75 -4.49
#